data_f7896e369d4ad8b845166bdaf24ca9d1
#
_entry.id   f7896e369d4ad8b845166bdaf24ca9d1
#
_cell.length_a   1.000
_cell.length_b   1.000
_cell.length_c   1.000
_cell.angle_alpha   90.00
_cell.angle_beta   90.00
_cell.angle_gamma   90.00
#
_symmetry.space_group_name_H-M   'P 1'
#
loop_
_entity.id
_entity.type
_entity.pdbx_description
1 polymer ?
#
loop_
_entity_poly.entity_id
_entity_poly.type
_entity_poly.pdbx_seq_one_letter_code
_entity_poly.pdbx_strand_id
1 'polypeptide(L)'
;MASPLPLPSPLHCLSYKQPPHKIYLQLCFEVSQNMKIMNFSYHILLYLLVLSNCSAESQDPLGDFCNKDSTKISNGTQISQNIDSLLAELVPKTASTGFLATTYGEKQDQVYGLAQCRGDVVGTKDCSSCIQDAAKQIRQRCPNQADARIWYDYCFLRYSDKSFIGEVDTSYGIFYYNVYNVTDPEKFNEELGALTDKIRKQAVVPESGGLGKGETKLSPFVTLYALVQCTRDLSKLGCSQCLAIAVGNFPTFCNNRKGCRVLYSSCYVRYELYPFFYPLDSNNTLHAVDDNNVMAIAYP
;
A
#
# COMPACT_ATOMS: atom_id res chain seq x y z
N MET A 1 27.48 -0.49 -57.42
CA MET A 1 26.21 -1.03 -56.86
C MET A 1 26.51 -1.60 -55.47
N ALA A 2 26.27 -0.84 -54.43
CA ALA A 2 26.49 -1.27 -53.07
C ALA A 2 25.12 -1.51 -52.43
N SER A 3 24.91 -2.74 -51.96
CA SER A 3 23.69 -3.15 -51.25
C SER A 3 23.62 -2.52 -49.86
N PRO A 4 22.44 -2.11 -49.38
CA PRO A 4 22.29 -1.56 -48.03
C PRO A 4 22.31 -2.66 -46.96
N LEU A 5 22.99 -2.36 -45.84
CA LEU A 5 23.06 -3.17 -44.64
C LEU A 5 21.66 -3.23 -43.94
N PRO A 6 21.29 -4.37 -43.35
CA PRO A 6 20.02 -4.51 -42.67
C PRO A 6 20.01 -3.75 -41.33
N LEU A 7 18.86 -3.10 -41.05
CA LEU A 7 18.52 -2.47 -39.77
C LEU A 7 18.47 -3.53 -38.65
N PRO A 8 18.95 -3.21 -37.45
CA PRO A 8 18.82 -4.13 -36.32
C PRO A 8 17.33 -4.19 -35.85
N SER A 9 16.87 -5.40 -35.63
CA SER A 9 15.58 -5.76 -35.08
C SER A 9 15.35 -5.14 -33.70
N PRO A 10 14.10 -4.86 -33.32
CA PRO A 10 13.79 -4.28 -32.02
C PRO A 10 14.18 -5.24 -30.88
N LEU A 11 14.93 -4.70 -29.92
CA LEU A 11 15.33 -5.38 -28.71
C LEU A 11 14.06 -5.80 -27.92
N HIS A 12 13.92 -7.11 -27.76
CA HIS A 12 12.99 -7.69 -26.79
C HIS A 12 13.33 -7.15 -25.40
N CYS A 13 12.34 -6.51 -24.75
CA CYS A 13 12.36 -6.27 -23.31
C CYS A 13 12.39 -7.62 -22.59
N LEU A 14 13.58 -8.08 -22.25
CA LEU A 14 13.75 -9.14 -21.28
C LEU A 14 13.44 -8.55 -19.90
N SER A 15 12.47 -9.14 -19.23
CA SER A 15 12.18 -8.92 -17.81
C SER A 15 13.47 -9.11 -17.00
N TYR A 16 14.10 -8.02 -16.60
CA TYR A 16 15.31 -8.06 -15.77
C TYR A 16 14.93 -7.66 -14.34
N LYS A 17 15.21 -8.54 -13.38
CA LYS A 17 15.14 -8.30 -11.94
C LYS A 17 15.83 -6.98 -11.60
N GLN A 18 15.13 -6.13 -10.86
CA GLN A 18 15.56 -4.79 -10.47
C GLN A 18 16.93 -4.76 -9.79
N PRO A 19 17.85 -3.90 -10.24
CA PRO A 19 19.01 -3.51 -9.45
C PRO A 19 18.66 -2.30 -8.54
N PRO A 20 19.34 -2.15 -7.39
CA PRO A 20 19.03 -1.12 -6.42
C PRO A 20 19.23 0.30 -6.98
N HIS A 21 18.44 1.25 -6.52
CA HIS A 21 18.26 2.65 -6.90
C HIS A 21 19.55 3.45 -7.27
N LYS A 22 20.71 3.05 -6.78
CA LYS A 22 22.02 3.68 -7.08
C LYS A 22 22.52 3.41 -8.51
N ILE A 23 22.14 2.30 -9.13
CA ILE A 23 22.62 1.93 -10.47
C ILE A 23 21.90 2.74 -11.56
N TYR A 24 20.63 3.09 -11.36
CA TYR A 24 19.87 3.91 -12.33
C TYR A 24 20.39 5.35 -12.41
N LEU A 25 20.73 5.95 -11.27
CA LEU A 25 21.35 7.29 -11.25
C LEU A 25 22.71 7.30 -11.90
N GLN A 26 23.48 6.23 -11.77
CA GLN A 26 24.81 6.11 -12.39
C GLN A 26 24.71 5.88 -13.90
N LEU A 27 23.79 5.06 -14.38
CA LEU A 27 23.51 4.88 -15.81
C LEU A 27 22.97 6.16 -16.47
N CYS A 28 22.12 6.93 -15.83
CA CYS A 28 21.66 8.24 -16.33
C CYS A 28 22.82 9.25 -16.39
N PHE A 29 23.78 9.17 -15.46
CA PHE A 29 24.94 10.06 -15.43
C PHE A 29 26.00 9.68 -16.49
N GLU A 30 26.23 8.39 -16.74
CA GLU A 30 27.17 7.92 -17.78
C GLU A 30 26.65 8.17 -19.20
N VAL A 31 25.36 8.03 -19.44
CA VAL A 31 24.72 8.38 -20.72
C VAL A 31 24.88 9.89 -21.01
N SER A 32 24.81 10.74 -19.96
CA SER A 32 25.05 12.19 -20.08
C SER A 32 26.49 12.56 -20.47
N GLN A 33 27.49 11.78 -20.05
CA GLN A 33 28.89 12.07 -20.33
C GLN A 33 29.31 11.71 -21.78
N ASN A 34 28.66 10.70 -22.39
CA ASN A 34 28.99 10.26 -23.73
C ASN A 34 28.27 11.05 -24.85
N MET A 35 27.38 11.98 -24.50
CA MET A 35 26.56 12.75 -25.45
C MET A 35 27.23 14.03 -26.01
N LYS A 36 28.53 14.25 -25.85
CA LYS A 36 29.19 15.48 -26.30
C LYS A 36 29.35 15.65 -27.81
N ILE A 37 28.89 14.72 -28.64
CA ILE A 37 29.17 14.71 -30.09
C ILE A 37 27.91 14.84 -30.96
N MET A 38 26.69 14.96 -30.39
CA MET A 38 25.46 15.00 -31.20
C MET A 38 24.80 16.38 -31.18
N ASN A 39 24.15 16.74 -32.30
CA ASN A 39 23.57 18.07 -32.58
C ASN A 39 22.52 18.47 -31.49
N PHE A 40 22.61 19.69 -30.99
CA PHE A 40 21.83 20.24 -29.85
C PHE A 40 20.32 19.97 -29.90
N SER A 41 19.73 19.99 -31.09
CA SER A 41 18.29 19.70 -31.28
C SER A 41 17.94 18.22 -31.03
N TYR A 42 18.83 17.30 -31.31
CA TYR A 42 18.66 15.86 -31.07
C TYR A 42 18.81 15.54 -29.58
N HIS A 43 19.65 16.30 -28.85
CA HIS A 43 19.82 16.16 -27.40
C HIS A 43 18.56 16.59 -26.62
N ILE A 44 17.89 17.66 -27.05
CA ILE A 44 16.64 18.10 -26.42
C ILE A 44 15.54 17.06 -26.64
N LEU A 45 15.44 16.49 -27.84
CA LEU A 45 14.43 15.47 -28.14
C LEU A 45 14.68 14.19 -27.34
N LEU A 46 15.95 13.75 -27.24
CA LEU A 46 16.32 12.58 -26.44
C LEU A 46 16.11 12.81 -24.95
N TYR A 47 16.42 14.02 -24.46
CA TYR A 47 16.20 14.41 -23.07
C TYR A 47 14.70 14.46 -22.72
N LEU A 48 13.87 14.97 -23.62
CA LEU A 48 12.41 14.95 -23.49
C LEU A 48 11.84 13.53 -23.54
N LEU A 49 12.40 12.65 -24.39
CA LEU A 49 12.02 11.23 -24.45
C LEU A 49 12.46 10.45 -23.20
N VAL A 50 13.61 10.76 -22.62
CA VAL A 50 14.07 10.16 -21.36
C VAL A 50 13.25 10.67 -20.18
N LEU A 51 12.91 11.95 -20.16
CA LEU A 51 12.03 12.53 -19.13
C LEU A 51 10.60 11.99 -19.21
N SER A 52 10.08 11.72 -20.41
CA SER A 52 8.75 11.12 -20.58
C SER A 52 8.68 9.65 -20.18
N ASN A 53 9.81 8.95 -20.07
CA ASN A 53 9.89 7.58 -19.57
C ASN A 53 10.28 7.49 -18.08
N CYS A 54 10.48 8.61 -17.38
CA CYS A 54 10.53 8.64 -15.93
C CYS A 54 9.08 8.56 -15.38
N SER A 55 8.38 7.48 -15.70
CA SER A 55 7.14 7.12 -15.03
C SER A 55 7.52 6.88 -13.57
N ALA A 56 6.90 7.61 -12.65
CA ALA A 56 6.95 7.26 -11.25
C ALA A 56 6.54 5.78 -11.15
N GLU A 57 7.40 4.96 -10.59
CA GLU A 57 7.13 3.53 -10.41
C GLU A 57 5.87 3.40 -9.55
N SER A 58 4.78 3.00 -10.17
CA SER A 58 3.53 2.76 -9.45
C SER A 58 3.75 1.52 -8.60
N GLN A 59 3.54 1.65 -7.31
CA GLN A 59 3.58 0.48 -6.43
C GLN A 59 2.43 -0.46 -6.78
N ASP A 60 2.70 -1.75 -6.85
CA ASP A 60 1.63 -2.74 -6.98
C ASP A 60 0.80 -2.80 -5.70
N PRO A 61 -0.53 -2.89 -5.81
CA PRO A 61 -1.36 -3.05 -4.63
C PRO A 61 -1.09 -4.41 -3.96
N LEU A 62 -1.15 -4.43 -2.64
CA LEU A 62 -1.14 -5.67 -1.86
C LEU A 62 -2.37 -6.53 -2.16
N GLY A 63 -3.48 -5.93 -2.56
CA GLY A 63 -4.67 -6.63 -3.02
C GLY A 63 -5.84 -5.71 -3.22
N ASP A 64 -6.88 -6.27 -3.81
CA ASP A 64 -8.15 -5.61 -4.05
C ASP A 64 -9.32 -6.54 -3.76
N PHE A 65 -10.47 -5.95 -3.50
CA PHE A 65 -11.74 -6.65 -3.39
C PHE A 65 -12.80 -5.91 -4.19
N CYS A 66 -13.34 -6.58 -5.20
CA CYS A 66 -14.44 -6.10 -6.01
C CYS A 66 -15.70 -6.87 -5.61
N ASN A 67 -16.60 -6.26 -4.85
CA ASN A 67 -17.79 -6.93 -4.36
C ASN A 67 -18.72 -7.32 -5.52
N LYS A 68 -18.78 -8.61 -5.82
CA LYS A 68 -19.59 -9.15 -6.93
C LYS A 68 -21.09 -9.04 -6.68
N ASP A 69 -21.48 -8.93 -5.40
CA ASP A 69 -22.88 -8.82 -4.97
C ASP A 69 -23.35 -7.36 -4.82
N SER A 70 -22.47 -6.39 -5.06
CA SER A 70 -22.81 -4.96 -5.10
C SER A 70 -23.58 -4.62 -6.38
N THR A 71 -24.17 -3.43 -6.40
CA THR A 71 -24.79 -2.86 -7.61
C THR A 71 -23.80 -2.89 -8.77
N LYS A 72 -24.24 -3.45 -9.91
CA LYS A 72 -23.44 -3.43 -11.13
C LYS A 72 -23.55 -2.06 -11.77
N ILE A 73 -22.41 -1.49 -12.08
CA ILE A 73 -22.31 -0.19 -12.76
C ILE A 73 -21.69 -0.35 -14.13
N SER A 74 -22.04 0.57 -15.02
CA SER A 74 -21.41 0.71 -16.33
C SER A 74 -20.95 2.14 -16.52
N ASN A 75 -20.00 2.33 -17.43
CA ASN A 75 -19.52 3.66 -17.76
C ASN A 75 -20.70 4.56 -18.18
N GLY A 76 -20.74 5.78 -17.62
CA GLY A 76 -21.78 6.78 -17.91
C GLY A 76 -23.03 6.70 -17.02
N THR A 77 -23.19 5.69 -16.16
CA THR A 77 -24.25 5.71 -15.14
C THR A 77 -23.96 6.79 -14.08
N GLN A 78 -25.04 7.36 -13.48
CA GLN A 78 -24.90 8.41 -12.48
C GLN A 78 -24.02 7.96 -11.30
N ILE A 79 -24.22 6.73 -10.82
CA ILE A 79 -23.45 6.17 -9.73
C ILE A 79 -21.95 6.01 -10.10
N SER A 80 -21.63 5.66 -11.36
CA SER A 80 -20.24 5.62 -11.84
C SER A 80 -19.59 7.00 -11.85
N GLN A 81 -20.32 8.02 -12.32
CA GLN A 81 -19.86 9.41 -12.30
C GLN A 81 -19.67 9.94 -10.87
N ASN A 82 -20.57 9.56 -9.96
CA ASN A 82 -20.47 9.91 -8.55
C ASN A 82 -19.25 9.27 -7.88
N ILE A 83 -18.91 8.01 -8.22
CA ILE A 83 -17.68 7.36 -7.76
C ILE A 83 -16.44 8.12 -8.28
N ASP A 84 -16.41 8.50 -9.55
CA ASP A 84 -15.27 9.24 -10.12
C ASP A 84 -15.12 10.62 -9.46
N SER A 85 -16.22 11.31 -9.18
CA SER A 85 -16.23 12.58 -8.46
C SER A 85 -15.78 12.43 -7.00
N LEU A 86 -16.24 11.37 -6.33
CA LEU A 86 -15.84 11.00 -4.97
C LEU A 86 -14.33 10.77 -4.91
N LEU A 87 -13.76 10.00 -5.84
CA LEU A 87 -12.32 9.73 -5.91
C LEU A 87 -11.51 11.02 -6.17
N ALA A 88 -12.02 11.90 -7.03
CA ALA A 88 -11.41 13.20 -7.30
C ALA A 88 -11.37 14.12 -6.05
N GLU A 89 -12.32 13.96 -5.13
CA GLU A 89 -12.31 14.65 -3.84
C GLU A 89 -11.39 13.99 -2.81
N LEU A 90 -11.43 12.65 -2.72
CA LEU A 90 -10.66 11.86 -1.75
C LEU A 90 -9.14 12.05 -1.92
N VAL A 91 -8.63 11.99 -3.16
CA VAL A 91 -7.19 12.00 -3.44
C VAL A 91 -6.49 13.24 -2.88
N PRO A 92 -6.82 14.48 -3.25
CA PRO A 92 -6.08 15.65 -2.80
C PRO A 92 -6.21 15.88 -1.29
N LYS A 93 -7.40 15.65 -0.72
CA LYS A 93 -7.64 15.84 0.71
C LYS A 93 -6.92 14.81 1.55
N THR A 94 -6.95 13.54 1.15
CA THR A 94 -6.20 12.48 1.85
C THR A 94 -4.69 12.69 1.75
N ALA A 95 -4.18 13.11 0.59
CA ALA A 95 -2.76 13.42 0.41
C ALA A 95 -2.27 14.50 1.40
N SER A 96 -3.11 15.48 1.73
CA SER A 96 -2.78 16.58 2.65
C SER A 96 -2.97 16.24 4.13
N THR A 97 -4.04 15.52 4.48
CA THR A 97 -4.45 15.26 5.87
C THR A 97 -4.17 13.85 6.36
N GLY A 98 -3.83 12.94 5.43
CA GLY A 98 -3.65 11.51 5.68
C GLY A 98 -4.94 10.71 5.78
N PHE A 99 -6.13 11.36 5.75
CA PHE A 99 -7.41 10.69 5.88
C PHE A 99 -8.57 11.57 5.37
N LEU A 100 -9.52 10.93 4.71
CA LEU A 100 -10.84 11.48 4.44
C LEU A 100 -11.87 10.36 4.36
N ALA A 101 -13.01 10.55 5.02
CA ALA A 101 -14.25 9.80 4.79
C ALA A 101 -15.33 10.82 4.36
N THR A 102 -15.99 10.56 3.25
CA THR A 102 -16.98 11.49 2.66
C THR A 102 -18.00 10.75 1.81
N THR A 103 -19.03 11.46 1.37
CA THR A 103 -20.07 10.93 0.49
C THR A 103 -20.25 11.84 -0.71
N TYR A 104 -20.70 11.30 -1.84
CA TYR A 104 -20.99 12.05 -3.05
C TYR A 104 -22.30 11.57 -3.70
N GLY A 105 -23.07 12.49 -4.27
CA GLY A 105 -24.37 12.20 -4.86
C GLY A 105 -25.50 12.18 -3.83
N GLU A 106 -26.69 11.85 -4.27
CA GLU A 106 -27.89 11.85 -3.45
C GLU A 106 -28.76 10.62 -3.70
N LYS A 107 -29.59 10.27 -2.72
CA LYS A 107 -30.60 9.19 -2.81
C LYS A 107 -29.98 7.85 -3.23
N GLN A 108 -30.55 7.23 -4.28
CA GLN A 108 -30.12 5.92 -4.78
C GLN A 108 -28.76 5.92 -5.49
N ASP A 109 -28.27 7.09 -5.90
CA ASP A 109 -26.98 7.23 -6.57
C ASP A 109 -25.89 7.75 -5.61
N GLN A 110 -26.20 7.87 -4.30
CA GLN A 110 -25.22 8.27 -3.30
C GLN A 110 -24.17 7.19 -3.15
N VAL A 111 -22.90 7.64 -3.06
CA VAL A 111 -21.74 6.78 -2.81
C VAL A 111 -20.95 7.28 -1.61
N TYR A 112 -20.39 6.34 -0.88
CA TYR A 112 -19.58 6.57 0.32
C TYR A 112 -18.14 6.21 0.00
N GLY A 113 -17.19 7.00 0.48
CA GLY A 113 -15.78 6.76 0.24
C GLY A 113 -14.92 7.04 1.46
N LEU A 114 -13.85 6.27 1.58
CA LEU A 114 -12.84 6.43 2.58
C LEU A 114 -11.48 6.22 1.95
N ALA A 115 -10.55 7.13 2.25
CA ALA A 115 -9.16 6.99 1.89
C ALA A 115 -8.28 7.34 3.09
N GLN A 116 -7.24 6.55 3.32
CA GLN A 116 -6.34 6.74 4.44
C GLN A 116 -4.92 6.34 4.09
N CYS A 117 -3.96 7.20 4.41
CA CYS A 117 -2.54 6.84 4.41
C CYS A 117 -2.16 6.17 5.73
N ARG A 118 -1.16 5.30 5.70
CA ARG A 118 -0.54 4.78 6.92
C ARG A 118 0.01 5.96 7.74
N GLY A 119 -0.27 5.99 9.04
CA GLY A 119 -0.09 7.19 9.86
C GLY A 119 1.35 7.69 9.97
N ASP A 120 2.34 6.83 9.72
CA ASP A 120 3.76 7.18 9.76
C ASP A 120 4.28 7.82 8.45
N VAL A 121 3.48 7.80 7.35
CA VAL A 121 3.85 8.41 6.06
C VAL A 121 2.99 9.64 5.70
N VAL A 122 2.13 10.09 6.61
CA VAL A 122 1.28 11.28 6.38
C VAL A 122 2.15 12.51 6.11
N GLY A 123 1.77 13.27 5.06
CA GLY A 123 2.51 14.47 4.62
C GLY A 123 3.76 14.18 3.79
N THR A 124 4.05 12.92 3.46
CA THR A 124 5.15 12.53 2.58
C THR A 124 4.71 12.31 1.13
N LYS A 125 5.68 12.17 0.23
CA LYS A 125 5.41 11.77 -1.16
C LYS A 125 4.80 10.38 -1.23
N ASP A 126 5.17 9.48 -0.31
CA ASP A 126 4.67 8.10 -0.27
C ASP A 126 3.16 8.05 -0.04
N CYS A 127 2.62 8.89 0.86
CA CYS A 127 1.18 9.05 1.03
C CYS A 127 0.50 9.56 -0.25
N SER A 128 1.01 10.65 -0.85
CA SER A 128 0.36 11.28 -2.00
C SER A 128 0.41 10.41 -3.26
N SER A 129 1.52 9.75 -3.55
CA SER A 129 1.62 8.82 -4.68
C SER A 129 0.76 7.59 -4.47
N CYS A 130 0.80 7.00 -3.28
CA CYS A 130 0.00 5.82 -2.94
C CYS A 130 -1.49 6.05 -3.18
N ILE A 131 -2.04 7.18 -2.70
CA ILE A 131 -3.48 7.42 -2.82
C ILE A 131 -3.90 7.76 -4.26
N GLN A 132 -3.01 8.38 -5.06
CA GLN A 132 -3.24 8.60 -6.49
C GLN A 132 -3.29 7.27 -7.25
N ASP A 133 -2.32 6.38 -6.99
CA ASP A 133 -2.28 5.04 -7.60
C ASP A 133 -3.48 4.21 -7.17
N ALA A 134 -3.86 4.23 -5.90
CA ALA A 134 -5.02 3.52 -5.38
C ALA A 134 -6.31 3.95 -6.09
N ALA A 135 -6.54 5.25 -6.27
CA ALA A 135 -7.73 5.77 -6.94
C ALA A 135 -7.79 5.38 -8.42
N LYS A 136 -6.64 5.37 -9.10
CA LYS A 136 -6.54 4.92 -10.49
C LYS A 136 -6.76 3.42 -10.63
N GLN A 137 -6.07 2.64 -9.80
CA GLN A 137 -6.06 1.18 -9.91
C GLN A 137 -7.39 0.56 -9.48
N ILE A 138 -8.08 1.10 -8.46
CA ILE A 138 -9.36 0.54 -8.01
C ILE A 138 -10.42 0.57 -9.10
N ARG A 139 -10.47 1.63 -9.93
CA ARG A 139 -11.40 1.73 -11.07
C ARG A 139 -11.03 0.80 -12.21
N GLN A 140 -9.74 0.53 -12.41
CA GLN A 140 -9.26 -0.38 -13.44
C GLN A 140 -9.50 -1.84 -13.06
N ARG A 141 -9.32 -2.19 -11.78
CA ARG A 141 -9.47 -3.56 -11.27
C ARG A 141 -10.93 -3.93 -11.00
N CYS A 142 -11.74 -2.98 -10.54
CA CYS A 142 -13.15 -3.15 -10.21
C CYS A 142 -14.06 -2.22 -11.08
N PRO A 143 -14.03 -2.33 -12.41
CA PRO A 143 -14.69 -1.36 -13.30
C PRO A 143 -16.22 -1.36 -13.20
N ASN A 144 -16.82 -2.48 -12.79
CA ASN A 144 -18.26 -2.70 -12.85
C ASN A 144 -18.93 -2.87 -11.48
N GLN A 145 -18.22 -2.60 -10.38
CA GLN A 145 -18.73 -2.75 -9.02
C GLN A 145 -18.92 -1.39 -8.36
N ALA A 146 -20.05 -1.23 -7.66
CA ALA A 146 -20.32 -0.04 -6.84
C ALA A 146 -19.71 -0.15 -5.43
N ASP A 147 -19.15 -1.30 -5.06
CA ASP A 147 -18.40 -1.52 -3.80
C ASP A 147 -17.05 -2.16 -4.13
N ALA A 148 -15.97 -1.45 -3.79
CA ALA A 148 -14.61 -1.90 -4.02
C ALA A 148 -13.64 -1.34 -2.97
N ARG A 149 -12.54 -2.09 -2.77
CA ARG A 149 -11.48 -1.77 -1.82
C ARG A 149 -10.13 -2.13 -2.42
N ILE A 150 -9.10 -1.36 -2.07
CA ILE A 150 -7.73 -1.63 -2.50
C ILE A 150 -6.75 -1.29 -1.39
N TRP A 151 -5.78 -2.16 -1.17
CA TRP A 151 -4.77 -2.04 -0.12
C TRP A 151 -3.38 -1.89 -0.74
N TYR A 152 -2.63 -0.98 -0.20
CA TYR A 152 -1.21 -0.76 -0.49
C TYR A 152 -0.40 -0.79 0.80
N ASP A 153 0.92 -0.78 0.70
CA ASP A 153 1.78 -0.67 1.88
C ASP A 153 1.58 0.64 2.66
N TYR A 154 1.28 1.72 1.95
CA TYR A 154 1.22 3.07 2.52
C TYR A 154 -0.17 3.67 2.55
N CYS A 155 -1.17 3.04 1.94
CA CYS A 155 -2.53 3.56 1.94
C CYS A 155 -3.60 2.48 1.71
N PHE A 156 -4.81 2.85 2.05
CA PHE A 156 -6.04 2.09 1.80
C PHE A 156 -7.08 3.02 1.20
N LEU A 157 -7.86 2.53 0.25
CA LEU A 157 -8.98 3.23 -0.36
C LEU A 157 -10.16 2.29 -0.55
N ARG A 158 -11.36 2.78 -0.21
CA ARG A 158 -12.64 2.08 -0.36
C ARG A 158 -13.71 3.03 -0.86
N TYR A 159 -14.61 2.55 -1.72
CA TYR A 159 -15.91 3.17 -1.97
C TYR A 159 -17.02 2.10 -1.95
N SER A 160 -18.26 2.53 -1.68
CA SER A 160 -19.45 1.68 -1.68
C SER A 160 -20.71 2.47 -1.97
N ASP A 161 -21.71 1.82 -2.58
CA ASP A 161 -23.09 2.31 -2.70
C ASP A 161 -23.90 2.17 -1.40
N LYS A 162 -23.31 1.55 -0.36
CA LYS A 162 -23.90 1.38 0.97
C LYS A 162 -23.05 2.11 2.01
N SER A 163 -23.72 2.68 3.01
CA SER A 163 -23.03 3.30 4.15
C SER A 163 -22.20 2.27 4.89
N PHE A 164 -20.93 2.60 5.15
CA PHE A 164 -20.00 1.79 5.93
C PHE A 164 -19.16 2.65 6.89
N ILE A 165 -19.26 3.97 6.77
CA ILE A 165 -18.43 4.91 7.57
C ILE A 165 -18.80 4.77 9.05
N GLY A 166 -17.79 4.50 9.88
CA GLY A 166 -17.96 4.25 11.31
C GLY A 166 -18.26 2.80 11.68
N GLU A 167 -18.45 1.92 10.70
CA GLU A 167 -18.78 0.50 10.93
C GLU A 167 -17.51 -0.38 10.84
N VAL A 168 -17.41 -1.34 11.76
CA VAL A 168 -16.32 -2.32 11.76
C VAL A 168 -16.55 -3.36 10.68
N ASP A 169 -15.63 -3.45 9.73
CA ASP A 169 -15.68 -4.42 8.65
C ASP A 169 -14.41 -5.28 8.61
N THR A 170 -14.54 -6.51 9.07
CA THR A 170 -13.53 -7.58 9.01
C THR A 170 -14.04 -8.77 8.21
N SER A 171 -15.08 -8.59 7.39
CA SER A 171 -15.72 -9.64 6.60
C SER A 171 -14.84 -10.20 5.49
N TYR A 172 -13.87 -9.41 5.01
CA TYR A 172 -12.87 -9.84 4.03
C TYR A 172 -11.49 -9.40 4.51
N GLY A 173 -10.53 -10.30 4.48
CA GLY A 173 -9.16 -10.04 4.90
C GLY A 173 -8.13 -10.63 3.95
N ILE A 174 -6.98 -9.98 3.85
CA ILE A 174 -5.80 -10.50 3.16
C ILE A 174 -4.70 -10.69 4.20
N PHE A 175 -4.10 -11.88 4.20
CA PHE A 175 -3.08 -12.28 5.15
C PHE A 175 -1.78 -12.53 4.39
N TYR A 176 -0.73 -11.81 4.75
CA TYR A 176 0.62 -12.06 4.28
C TYR A 176 1.46 -12.61 5.41
N TYR A 177 2.25 -13.64 5.14
CA TYR A 177 3.17 -14.18 6.13
C TYR A 177 4.52 -14.55 5.51
N ASN A 178 5.56 -14.36 6.29
CA ASN A 178 6.90 -14.81 5.92
C ASN A 178 6.94 -16.34 5.94
N VAL A 179 7.53 -16.96 4.92
CA VAL A 179 7.60 -18.43 4.80
C VAL A 179 8.49 -19.07 5.87
N TYR A 180 9.39 -18.30 6.49
CA TYR A 180 10.30 -18.78 7.51
C TYR A 180 9.70 -18.66 8.90
N ASN A 181 9.96 -19.68 9.73
CA ASN A 181 9.60 -19.68 11.14
C ASN A 181 10.69 -19.02 12.00
N VAL A 182 10.28 -18.53 13.16
CA VAL A 182 11.19 -18.10 14.22
C VAL A 182 11.88 -19.30 14.88
N THR A 183 13.04 -19.08 15.46
CA THR A 183 13.84 -20.15 16.10
C THR A 183 13.40 -20.47 17.52
N ASP A 184 12.83 -19.50 18.23
CA ASP A 184 12.31 -19.63 19.59
C ASP A 184 10.86 -19.13 19.62
N PRO A 185 9.89 -20.00 19.31
CA PRO A 185 8.49 -19.60 19.19
C PRO A 185 7.86 -19.16 20.51
N GLU A 186 8.25 -19.75 21.63
CA GLU A 186 7.66 -19.45 22.93
C GLU A 186 7.98 -18.01 23.35
N LYS A 187 9.26 -17.67 23.41
CA LYS A 187 9.72 -16.31 23.70
C LYS A 187 9.21 -15.31 22.67
N PHE A 188 9.24 -15.66 21.39
CA PHE A 188 8.74 -14.79 20.32
C PHE A 188 7.27 -14.44 20.51
N ASN A 189 6.41 -15.43 20.78
CA ASN A 189 4.97 -15.21 20.95
C ASN A 189 4.66 -14.42 22.22
N GLU A 190 5.42 -14.60 23.30
CA GLU A 190 5.31 -13.78 24.51
C GLU A 190 5.62 -12.31 24.20
N GLU A 191 6.75 -12.02 23.57
CA GLU A 191 7.18 -10.66 23.22
C GLU A 191 6.25 -10.00 22.16
N LEU A 192 5.79 -10.78 21.17
CA LEU A 192 4.83 -10.31 20.18
C LEU A 192 3.49 -9.95 20.84
N GLY A 193 3.02 -10.79 21.75
CA GLY A 193 1.81 -10.52 22.54
C GLY A 193 1.92 -9.24 23.36
N ALA A 194 3.00 -9.08 24.13
CA ALA A 194 3.26 -7.90 24.93
C ALA A 194 3.37 -6.63 24.08
N LEU A 195 4.10 -6.70 22.95
CA LEU A 195 4.25 -5.57 22.03
C LEU A 195 2.93 -5.19 21.38
N THR A 196 2.17 -6.15 20.86
CA THR A 196 0.88 -5.90 20.22
C THR A 196 -0.14 -5.32 21.19
N ASP A 197 -0.19 -5.80 22.44
CA ASP A 197 -1.05 -5.23 23.48
C ASP A 197 -0.70 -3.78 23.81
N LYS A 198 0.59 -3.45 23.88
CA LYS A 198 1.06 -2.07 24.08
C LYS A 198 0.62 -1.14 22.95
N ILE A 199 0.88 -1.51 21.69
CA ILE A 199 0.60 -0.64 20.56
C ILE A 199 -0.91 -0.57 20.21
N ARG A 200 -1.70 -1.60 20.52
CA ARG A 200 -3.17 -1.56 20.43
C ARG A 200 -3.75 -0.52 21.41
N LYS A 201 -3.25 -0.45 22.64
CA LYS A 201 -3.62 0.59 23.61
C LYS A 201 -3.25 1.98 23.10
N GLN A 202 -2.12 2.12 22.43
CA GLN A 202 -1.71 3.38 21.80
C GLN A 202 -2.65 3.78 20.66
N ALA A 203 -3.02 2.84 19.78
CA ALA A 203 -3.86 3.12 18.61
C ALA A 203 -5.27 3.66 18.95
N VAL A 204 -5.80 3.34 20.13
CA VAL A 204 -7.14 3.79 20.55
C VAL A 204 -7.14 5.12 21.33
N VAL A 205 -5.98 5.74 21.49
CA VAL A 205 -5.88 7.11 22.06
C VAL A 205 -6.27 8.10 20.95
N PRO A 206 -7.14 9.09 21.20
CA PRO A 206 -7.63 10.00 20.17
C PRO A 206 -6.54 10.70 19.36
N GLU A 207 -5.46 11.10 20.01
CA GLU A 207 -4.34 11.83 19.41
C GLU A 207 -3.47 10.96 18.49
N SER A 208 -3.60 9.63 18.58
CA SER A 208 -2.82 8.69 17.76
C SER A 208 -3.28 8.62 16.30
N GLY A 209 -4.48 9.12 15.99
CA GLY A 209 -5.09 8.98 14.67
C GLY A 209 -5.30 7.51 14.26
N GLY A 210 -5.53 6.62 15.24
CA GLY A 210 -5.73 5.19 15.01
C GLY A 210 -4.42 4.39 14.88
N LEU A 211 -3.24 5.03 15.01
CA LEU A 211 -1.93 4.41 14.82
C LEU A 211 -1.31 4.00 16.17
N GLY A 212 -0.80 2.77 16.22
CA GLY A 212 0.12 2.30 17.26
C GLY A 212 1.31 1.61 16.62
N LYS A 213 2.52 1.91 17.07
CA LYS A 213 3.74 1.29 16.59
C LYS A 213 4.78 1.16 17.68
N GLY A 214 5.66 0.19 17.54
CA GLY A 214 6.71 -0.04 18.53
C GLY A 214 7.62 -1.18 18.14
N GLU A 215 8.63 -1.35 18.96
CA GLU A 215 9.62 -2.41 18.80
C GLU A 215 10.00 -3.00 20.16
N THR A 216 10.52 -4.24 20.15
CA THR A 216 11.13 -4.92 21.30
C THR A 216 12.29 -5.77 20.85
N LYS A 217 13.31 -5.93 21.70
CA LYS A 217 14.46 -6.77 21.41
C LYS A 217 14.20 -8.21 21.81
N LEU A 218 14.27 -9.13 20.85
CA LEU A 218 14.24 -10.58 21.11
C LEU A 218 15.61 -11.11 21.52
N SER A 219 16.68 -10.50 20.97
CA SER A 219 18.07 -10.80 21.29
C SER A 219 18.95 -9.58 21.01
N PRO A 220 20.27 -9.60 21.32
CA PRO A 220 21.18 -8.51 20.97
C PRO A 220 21.19 -8.12 19.49
N PHE A 221 20.85 -9.06 18.60
CA PHE A 221 20.92 -8.89 17.14
C PHE A 221 19.56 -8.96 16.44
N VAL A 222 18.47 -9.25 17.15
CA VAL A 222 17.14 -9.40 16.55
C VAL A 222 16.15 -8.51 17.28
N THR A 223 15.51 -7.62 16.53
CA THR A 223 14.46 -6.73 17.01
C THR A 223 13.15 -7.07 16.30
N LEU A 224 12.09 -7.15 17.07
CA LEU A 224 10.72 -7.29 16.56
C LEU A 224 10.10 -5.90 16.43
N TYR A 225 9.59 -5.59 15.26
CA TYR A 225 8.87 -4.35 14.93
C TYR A 225 7.41 -4.67 14.71
N ALA A 226 6.51 -3.86 15.22
CA ALA A 226 5.08 -4.02 15.01
C ALA A 226 4.36 -2.68 14.82
N LEU A 227 3.33 -2.69 13.97
CA LEU A 227 2.46 -1.56 13.69
C LEU A 227 1.03 -2.03 13.58
N VAL A 228 0.12 -1.29 14.19
CA VAL A 228 -1.32 -1.45 14.06
C VAL A 228 -1.95 -0.12 13.68
N GLN A 229 -3.00 -0.15 12.86
CA GLN A 229 -3.74 1.05 12.51
C GLN A 229 -5.20 0.74 12.25
N CYS A 230 -6.09 1.55 12.80
CA CYS A 230 -7.50 1.57 12.46
C CYS A 230 -7.80 2.64 11.41
N THR A 231 -8.88 2.49 10.66
CA THR A 231 -9.44 3.61 9.91
C THR A 231 -10.01 4.66 10.88
N ARG A 232 -9.77 5.94 10.58
CA ARG A 232 -10.03 7.05 11.52
C ARG A 232 -11.51 7.41 11.68
N ASP A 233 -12.39 6.81 10.88
CA ASP A 233 -13.84 6.91 11.03
C ASP A 233 -14.39 6.08 12.20
N LEU A 234 -13.63 5.08 12.66
CA LEU A 234 -14.08 4.19 13.72
C LEU A 234 -14.09 4.86 15.10
N SER A 235 -15.07 4.46 15.91
CA SER A 235 -15.05 4.71 17.34
C SER A 235 -13.87 4.00 18.02
N LYS A 236 -13.49 4.46 19.22
CA LYS A 236 -12.48 3.78 20.05
C LYS A 236 -12.80 2.29 20.28
N LEU A 237 -14.08 1.97 20.50
CA LEU A 237 -14.51 0.57 20.68
C LEU A 237 -14.37 -0.21 19.39
N GLY A 238 -14.84 0.33 18.25
CA GLY A 238 -14.73 -0.31 16.93
C GLY A 238 -13.27 -0.57 16.55
N CYS A 239 -12.39 0.41 16.75
CA CYS A 239 -10.95 0.24 16.55
C CYS A 239 -10.39 -0.90 17.43
N SER A 240 -10.71 -0.90 18.73
CA SER A 240 -10.26 -1.96 19.64
C SER A 240 -10.74 -3.35 19.21
N GLN A 241 -11.99 -3.47 18.77
CA GLN A 241 -12.57 -4.72 18.26
C GLN A 241 -11.86 -5.21 17.00
N CYS A 242 -11.68 -4.34 15.99
CA CYS A 242 -11.00 -4.72 14.76
C CYS A 242 -9.58 -5.23 15.03
N LEU A 243 -8.82 -4.49 15.85
CA LEU A 243 -7.44 -4.88 16.19
C LEU A 243 -7.40 -6.19 17.01
N ALA A 244 -8.39 -6.43 17.87
CA ALA A 244 -8.48 -7.69 18.61
C ALA A 244 -8.71 -8.87 17.68
N ILE A 245 -9.62 -8.73 16.70
CA ILE A 245 -9.88 -9.74 15.68
C ILE A 245 -8.63 -9.98 14.85
N ALA A 246 -7.97 -8.92 14.37
CA ALA A 246 -6.79 -9.04 13.51
C ALA A 246 -5.63 -9.76 14.21
N VAL A 247 -5.30 -9.39 15.46
CA VAL A 247 -4.25 -10.05 16.25
C VAL A 247 -4.66 -11.48 16.63
N GLY A 248 -5.94 -11.70 16.94
CA GLY A 248 -6.47 -13.02 17.26
C GLY A 248 -6.35 -14.04 16.12
N ASN A 249 -6.18 -13.57 14.89
CA ASN A 249 -5.96 -14.42 13.72
C ASN A 249 -4.49 -14.82 13.48
N PHE A 250 -3.53 -14.25 14.21
CA PHE A 250 -2.11 -14.62 14.07
C PHE A 250 -1.85 -16.12 14.23
N PRO A 251 -2.40 -16.82 15.24
CA PRO A 251 -2.19 -18.26 15.37
C PRO A 251 -2.70 -19.08 14.17
N THR A 252 -3.75 -18.60 13.50
CA THR A 252 -4.35 -19.29 12.36
C THR A 252 -3.53 -19.12 11.09
N PHE A 253 -3.10 -17.90 10.78
CA PHE A 253 -2.48 -17.57 9.49
C PHE A 253 -0.97 -17.35 9.56
N CYS A 254 -0.45 -16.94 10.71
CA CYS A 254 0.93 -16.50 10.88
C CYS A 254 1.68 -17.24 12.01
N ASN A 255 1.22 -18.43 12.40
CA ASN A 255 1.78 -19.17 13.54
C ASN A 255 3.29 -19.33 13.42
N ASN A 256 4.03 -18.78 14.39
CA ASN A 256 5.49 -18.83 14.50
C ASN A 256 6.26 -18.23 13.30
N ARG A 257 5.63 -17.40 12.48
CA ARG A 257 6.25 -16.77 11.31
C ARG A 257 7.11 -15.58 11.69
N LYS A 258 8.20 -15.35 10.93
CA LYS A 258 9.10 -14.19 11.14
C LYS A 258 8.45 -12.83 10.82
N GLY A 259 7.35 -12.82 10.07
CA GLY A 259 6.60 -11.63 9.71
C GLY A 259 5.17 -11.97 9.32
N CYS A 260 4.26 -11.03 9.55
CA CYS A 260 2.84 -11.16 9.23
C CYS A 260 2.21 -9.80 8.96
N ARG A 261 1.26 -9.76 8.01
CA ARG A 261 0.37 -8.62 7.77
C ARG A 261 -1.05 -9.11 7.71
N VAL A 262 -1.94 -8.41 8.39
CA VAL A 262 -3.39 -8.61 8.33
C VAL A 262 -4.01 -7.33 7.80
N LEU A 263 -4.67 -7.41 6.66
CA LEU A 263 -5.31 -6.31 5.97
C LEU A 263 -6.82 -6.53 6.01
N TYR A 264 -7.52 -5.82 6.89
CA TYR A 264 -8.98 -5.70 6.88
C TYR A 264 -9.40 -4.34 6.31
N SER A 265 -10.68 -4.16 6.04
CA SER A 265 -11.20 -2.87 5.60
C SER A 265 -11.15 -1.80 6.68
N SER A 266 -11.22 -2.21 7.93
CA SER A 266 -11.31 -1.32 9.10
C SER A 266 -10.02 -1.24 9.91
N CYS A 267 -9.07 -2.14 9.72
CA CYS A 267 -7.78 -2.08 10.40
C CYS A 267 -6.68 -2.86 9.69
N TYR A 268 -5.45 -2.48 9.99
CA TYR A 268 -4.20 -3.06 9.50
C TYR A 268 -3.33 -3.45 10.68
N VAL A 269 -2.73 -4.63 10.62
CA VAL A 269 -1.75 -5.08 11.61
C VAL A 269 -0.57 -5.70 10.88
N ARG A 270 0.66 -5.36 11.29
CA ARG A 270 1.89 -5.92 10.75
C ARG A 270 2.94 -6.08 11.82
N TYR A 271 3.70 -7.18 11.77
CA TYR A 271 4.96 -7.34 12.49
C TYR A 271 6.04 -7.93 11.58
N GLU A 272 7.31 -7.57 11.84
CA GLU A 272 8.48 -8.04 11.09
C GLU A 272 9.71 -8.08 12.01
N LEU A 273 10.74 -8.81 11.59
CA LEU A 273 12.07 -8.80 12.24
C LEU A 273 13.03 -7.80 11.58
N TYR A 274 12.52 -6.84 10.82
CA TYR A 274 13.25 -5.73 10.21
C TYR A 274 12.40 -4.45 10.31
N PRO A 275 13.04 -3.25 10.34
CA PRO A 275 12.31 -1.99 10.40
C PRO A 275 11.54 -1.74 9.09
N PHE A 276 10.24 -1.37 9.20
CA PHE A 276 9.37 -1.12 8.06
C PHE A 276 8.49 0.12 8.21
N PHE A 277 8.55 0.82 9.34
CA PHE A 277 7.79 2.04 9.61
C PHE A 277 8.73 3.22 9.93
N TYR A 278 8.26 4.44 9.66
CA TYR A 278 9.03 5.66 9.89
C TYR A 278 8.96 6.16 11.35
N PRO A 279 9.97 6.91 11.84
CA PRO A 279 11.22 7.19 11.16
C PRO A 279 12.09 5.94 11.06
N LEU A 280 12.76 5.80 9.91
CA LEU A 280 13.80 4.80 9.75
C LEU A 280 15.12 5.44 10.22
N ASP A 281 15.88 4.75 11.03
CA ASP A 281 17.24 5.19 11.38
C ASP A 281 18.07 5.31 10.09
N SER A 282 18.84 6.38 9.98
CA SER A 282 19.63 6.71 8.79
C SER A 282 20.62 5.61 8.35
N ASN A 283 20.86 4.63 9.22
CA ASN A 283 21.72 3.47 8.97
C ASN A 283 20.94 2.21 8.52
N ASN A 284 19.63 2.23 8.62
CA ASN A 284 18.75 1.15 8.15
C ASN A 284 18.12 1.56 6.82
N THR A 285 18.85 1.35 5.72
CA THR A 285 18.21 1.29 4.40
C THR A 285 17.08 0.28 4.48
N LEU A 286 15.91 0.65 3.98
CA LEU A 286 14.82 -0.28 3.73
C LEU A 286 15.43 -1.48 3.01
N HIS A 287 15.59 -2.59 3.70
CA HIS A 287 15.75 -3.85 3.03
C HIS A 287 14.44 -4.04 2.28
N ALA A 288 14.49 -3.90 0.96
CA ALA A 288 13.41 -4.31 0.11
C ALA A 288 12.99 -5.70 0.59
N VAL A 289 11.71 -5.85 0.91
CA VAL A 289 11.15 -7.16 1.23
C VAL A 289 11.57 -8.06 0.09
N ASP A 290 12.29 -9.13 0.39
CA ASP A 290 12.48 -10.19 -0.58
C ASP A 290 11.10 -10.84 -0.75
N ASP A 291 10.32 -10.32 -1.71
CA ASP A 291 8.94 -10.77 -2.00
C ASP A 291 8.89 -12.27 -2.34
N ASN A 292 10.04 -12.89 -2.64
CA ASN A 292 10.15 -14.34 -2.84
C ASN A 292 9.89 -15.14 -1.55
N ASN A 293 9.88 -14.52 -0.37
CA ASN A 293 9.73 -15.18 0.94
C ASN A 293 8.39 -14.86 1.62
N VAL A 294 7.45 -14.27 0.91
CA VAL A 294 6.13 -13.90 1.45
C VAL A 294 5.03 -14.63 0.69
N MET A 295 4.09 -15.23 1.42
CA MET A 295 2.87 -15.82 0.87
C MET A 295 1.65 -15.00 1.28
N ALA A 296 0.67 -14.91 0.38
CA ALA A 296 -0.60 -14.22 0.62
C ALA A 296 -1.77 -15.20 0.58
N ILE A 297 -2.73 -15.00 1.48
CA ILE A 297 -4.00 -15.72 1.52
C ILE A 297 -5.10 -14.68 1.64
N ALA A 298 -6.06 -14.67 0.68
CA ALA A 298 -7.30 -13.91 0.82
C ALA A 298 -8.34 -14.82 1.52
N TYR A 299 -9.02 -14.26 2.50
CA TYR A 299 -10.03 -14.96 3.27
C TYR A 299 -11.34 -14.16 3.25
N PRO A 300 -12.45 -14.78 2.74
CA PRO A 300 -13.78 -14.17 2.73
C PRO A 300 -14.40 -14.13 4.12
#